data_f03e239333a2aad87e9118a780855991
#
_entry.id   f03e239333a2aad87e9118a780855991
#
_cell.length_a   1.000
_cell.length_b   1.000
_cell.length_c   1.000
_cell.angle_alpha   90.00
_cell.angle_beta   90.00
_cell.angle_gamma   90.00
#
_symmetry.space_group_name_H-M   'P 1'
#
loop_
_entity.id
_entity.type
_entity.pdbx_description
1 polymer ?
#
loop_
_entity_poly.entity_id
_entity_poly.type
_entity_poly.pdbx_seq_one_letter_code
_entity_poly.pdbx_strand_id
1 'polypeptide(L)'
;MLPGLSHHPLLNSIPMDKDIQTSCPAADPQPVVQSAGMAAIFIVLSLADGDEAADTARDALGEVPAMLRTLNLRLPGAALSCVIGIGHDAWPRLFPDHPRPKGLHPMKAFKGAKHTAPATPGDLLLHIRATRTDACFELAMRIREPLGDAVVPVDEVHGFRYLDARSMVGFVDGTENPQGQEAVEATLVGDEDPAHAGGSYVIVQKYIHDMTAWNALPVAEQEKVIGRTKYDDIEMDDEVKPTNSHIALNVIEDEDGNEQAILRANLPFGNPSRNEYGTFFIGYARSLEIIEQMLTNMFIGRPEGNYDRLLDYSRAVTGTAFFVPSASFLEEALGGD
;
A
#
# COMPACT_ATOMS: atom_id res chain seq x y z
N MET A 1 48.26 53.49 10.92
CA MET A 1 47.17 54.39 11.36
C MET A 1 45.87 53.61 11.13
N LEU A 2 45.27 53.12 12.17
CA LEU A 2 43.87 52.65 12.20
C LEU A 2 43.02 53.81 12.67
N PRO A 3 41.81 53.98 12.15
CA PRO A 3 40.62 54.16 12.98
C PRO A 3 39.48 53.28 12.48
N GLY A 4 38.50 52.91 13.17
CA GLY A 4 37.92 53.21 14.46
C GLY A 4 36.61 52.44 14.53
N LEU A 5 36.33 51.84 15.66
CA LEU A 5 35.09 51.14 16.02
C LEU A 5 33.90 52.10 16.03
N SER A 6 32.78 51.70 15.40
CA SER A 6 31.47 52.32 15.64
C SER A 6 30.39 51.27 15.89
N HIS A 7 29.82 51.44 17.02
CA HIS A 7 28.65 50.95 17.74
C HIS A 7 27.56 50.23 16.94
N HIS A 8 27.17 49.03 17.44
CA HIS A 8 25.88 48.38 17.22
C HIS A 8 24.75 49.12 17.94
N PRO A 9 23.56 49.22 17.34
CA PRO A 9 22.33 49.48 18.09
C PRO A 9 21.56 48.16 18.35
N LEU A 10 21.26 47.99 19.60
CA LEU A 10 20.14 47.32 20.28
C LEU A 10 19.21 46.41 19.49
N LEU A 11 19.23 45.13 19.90
CA LEU A 11 18.22 44.12 19.70
C LEU A 11 16.86 44.60 20.26
N ASN A 12 15.90 44.84 19.39
CA ASN A 12 14.49 44.91 19.75
C ASN A 12 13.95 43.49 19.97
N SER A 13 13.48 43.23 21.18
CA SER A 13 12.76 42.04 21.57
C SER A 13 11.47 41.93 20.80
N ILE A 14 11.35 40.85 19.99
CA ILE A 14 10.10 40.41 19.39
C ILE A 14 9.25 39.78 20.50
N PRO A 15 7.98 40.14 20.72
CA PRO A 15 7.12 39.48 21.66
C PRO A 15 6.86 38.04 21.19
N MET A 16 7.15 37.08 22.05
CA MET A 16 6.71 35.68 21.84
C MET A 16 5.18 35.64 21.98
N ASP A 17 4.53 35.41 20.88
CA ASP A 17 3.11 35.06 20.82
C ASP A 17 2.88 33.73 21.56
N LYS A 18 2.13 33.79 22.67
CA LYS A 18 1.78 32.64 23.49
C LYS A 18 0.46 32.06 23.01
N ASP A 19 0.45 31.48 21.83
CA ASP A 19 -0.62 30.58 21.41
C ASP A 19 -0.03 29.44 20.57
N ILE A 20 0.91 28.67 21.17
CA ILE A 20 1.20 27.34 20.68
C ILE A 20 0.06 26.47 21.23
N GLN A 21 -1.00 26.32 20.42
CA GLN A 21 -1.93 25.21 20.56
C GLN A 21 -1.08 23.94 20.66
N THR A 22 -1.21 23.24 21.78
CA THR A 22 -0.71 21.89 21.95
C THR A 22 -1.43 20.99 20.95
N SER A 23 -0.91 20.91 19.72
CA SER A 23 -1.27 19.83 18.81
C SER A 23 -0.94 18.52 19.54
N CYS A 24 -1.89 17.61 19.62
CA CYS A 24 -1.63 16.21 19.93
C CYS A 24 -0.32 15.80 19.23
N PRO A 25 0.59 15.05 19.89
CA PRO A 25 1.77 14.55 19.20
C PRO A 25 1.29 13.83 17.94
N ALA A 26 1.85 14.23 16.78
CA ALA A 26 1.49 13.62 15.52
C ALA A 26 1.68 12.12 15.66
N ALA A 27 0.62 11.34 15.39
CA ALA A 27 0.68 9.89 15.50
C ALA A 27 1.81 9.38 14.59
N ASP A 28 2.70 8.55 15.14
CA ASP A 28 3.82 7.99 14.37
C ASP A 28 3.28 6.91 13.41
N PRO A 29 3.31 7.12 12.08
CA PRO A 29 2.77 6.16 11.13
C PRO A 29 3.67 4.93 11.00
N GLN A 30 3.08 3.78 10.65
CA GLN A 30 3.87 2.68 10.12
C GLN A 30 4.58 3.11 8.82
N PRO A 31 5.63 2.38 8.35
CA PRO A 31 6.41 2.77 7.18
C PRO A 31 5.64 2.60 5.85
N VAL A 32 4.44 3.19 5.75
CA VAL A 32 3.60 3.15 4.54
C VAL A 32 4.26 3.94 3.41
N VAL A 33 4.66 5.19 3.70
CA VAL A 33 5.28 6.10 2.74
C VAL A 33 6.76 5.77 2.56
N GLN A 34 7.03 4.61 1.98
CA GLN A 34 8.39 4.14 1.67
C GLN A 34 8.41 3.47 0.30
N SER A 35 9.60 3.40 -0.30
CA SER A 35 9.81 2.64 -1.54
C SER A 35 9.31 1.19 -1.42
N ALA A 36 8.81 0.63 -2.52
CA ALA A 36 8.42 -0.78 -2.61
C ALA A 36 9.57 -1.76 -2.27
N GLY A 37 10.82 -1.29 -2.27
CA GLY A 37 12.01 -2.09 -2.00
C GLY A 37 12.50 -2.84 -3.24
N MET A 38 13.52 -3.68 -3.03
CA MET A 38 14.05 -4.59 -4.07
C MET A 38 13.40 -5.95 -4.00
N ALA A 39 12.87 -6.31 -2.82
CA ALA A 39 12.14 -7.54 -2.56
C ALA A 39 11.03 -7.25 -1.54
N ALA A 40 9.93 -7.96 -1.66
CA ALA A 40 8.91 -7.99 -0.63
C ALA A 40 8.30 -9.40 -0.49
N ILE A 41 7.78 -9.67 0.71
CA ILE A 41 6.87 -10.78 0.95
C ILE A 41 5.56 -10.18 1.42
N PHE A 42 4.50 -10.52 0.69
CA PHE A 42 3.12 -10.17 1.02
C PHE A 42 2.45 -11.40 1.60
N ILE A 43 1.96 -11.32 2.83
CA ILE A 43 1.29 -12.44 3.50
C ILE A 43 -0.08 -11.98 3.94
N VAL A 44 -1.10 -12.72 3.53
CA VAL A 44 -2.48 -12.56 3.99
C VAL A 44 -2.85 -13.78 4.83
N LEU A 45 -3.31 -13.54 6.06
CA LEU A 45 -3.67 -14.58 7.01
C LEU A 45 -5.12 -14.38 7.48
N SER A 46 -5.82 -15.47 7.79
CA SER A 46 -7.05 -15.42 8.56
C SER A 46 -6.78 -15.87 10.00
N LEU A 47 -7.43 -15.22 10.97
CA LEU A 47 -7.39 -15.65 12.36
C LEU A 47 -8.20 -16.94 12.53
N ALA A 48 -7.66 -17.91 13.26
CA ALA A 48 -8.43 -19.04 13.71
C ALA A 48 -9.56 -18.60 14.66
N ASP A 49 -10.55 -19.45 14.85
CA ASP A 49 -11.68 -19.16 15.73
C ASP A 49 -11.23 -19.12 17.22
N GLY A 50 -11.97 -18.36 18.01
CA GLY A 50 -11.78 -18.25 19.47
C GLY A 50 -10.88 -17.09 19.91
N ASP A 51 -10.99 -16.76 21.19
CA ASP A 51 -10.29 -15.64 21.80
C ASP A 51 -8.78 -15.91 21.96
N GLU A 52 -8.40 -17.16 22.25
CA GLU A 52 -7.00 -17.59 22.39
C GLU A 52 -6.19 -17.30 21.11
N ALA A 53 -6.80 -17.48 19.94
CA ALA A 53 -6.16 -17.16 18.66
C ALA A 53 -5.92 -15.65 18.50
N ALA A 54 -6.87 -14.83 18.94
CA ALA A 54 -6.72 -13.37 18.92
C ALA A 54 -5.64 -12.91 19.91
N ASP A 55 -5.58 -13.49 21.12
CA ASP A 55 -4.56 -13.18 22.13
C ASP A 55 -3.17 -13.55 21.62
N THR A 56 -3.01 -14.76 21.07
CA THR A 56 -1.74 -15.20 20.46
C THR A 56 -1.31 -14.27 19.32
N ALA A 57 -2.26 -13.84 18.49
CA ALA A 57 -1.96 -12.93 17.39
C ALA A 57 -1.55 -11.53 17.91
N ARG A 58 -2.21 -11.00 18.95
CA ARG A 58 -1.81 -9.74 19.59
C ARG A 58 -0.39 -9.79 20.12
N ASP A 59 -0.05 -10.83 20.88
CA ASP A 59 1.28 -11.02 21.44
C ASP A 59 2.35 -11.09 20.34
N ALA A 60 2.10 -11.91 19.31
CA ALA A 60 3.02 -12.06 18.19
C ALA A 60 3.23 -10.77 17.39
N LEU A 61 2.16 -10.00 17.14
CA LEU A 61 2.24 -8.72 16.44
C LEU A 61 2.95 -7.65 17.27
N GLY A 62 2.78 -7.66 18.60
CA GLY A 62 3.48 -6.76 19.52
C GLY A 62 5.00 -6.94 19.50
N GLU A 63 5.50 -8.14 19.19
CA GLU A 63 6.93 -8.44 19.09
C GLU A 63 7.59 -7.99 17.76
N VAL A 64 6.81 -7.68 16.73
CA VAL A 64 7.35 -7.33 15.40
C VAL A 64 8.34 -6.16 15.44
N PRO A 65 8.11 -5.06 16.18
CA PRO A 65 9.08 -3.97 16.28
C PRO A 65 10.43 -4.41 16.87
N ALA A 66 10.44 -5.32 17.85
CA ALA A 66 11.67 -5.86 18.43
C ALA A 66 12.41 -6.77 17.44
N MET A 67 11.68 -7.61 16.69
CA MET A 67 12.25 -8.44 15.63
C MET A 67 12.89 -7.59 14.55
N LEU A 68 12.21 -6.52 14.09
CA LEU A 68 12.72 -5.57 13.10
C LEU A 68 14.00 -4.88 13.58
N ARG A 69 14.01 -4.35 14.80
CA ARG A 69 15.23 -3.72 15.40
C ARG A 69 16.41 -4.71 15.41
N THR A 70 16.16 -5.93 15.84
CA THR A 70 17.20 -6.97 15.93
C THR A 70 17.76 -7.34 14.56
N LEU A 71 16.90 -7.51 13.57
CA LEU A 71 17.33 -7.89 12.21
C LEU A 71 18.04 -6.74 11.50
N ASN A 72 17.55 -5.51 11.62
CA ASN A 72 18.22 -4.35 11.03
C ASN A 72 19.62 -4.09 11.62
N LEU A 73 19.83 -4.39 12.90
CA LEU A 73 21.17 -4.35 13.51
C LEU A 73 22.11 -5.44 12.95
N ARG A 74 21.59 -6.63 12.65
CA ARG A 74 22.37 -7.75 12.11
C ARG A 74 22.59 -7.65 10.61
N LEU A 75 21.70 -7.01 9.89
CA LEU A 75 21.69 -6.87 8.43
C LEU A 75 21.71 -5.38 8.04
N PRO A 76 22.79 -4.65 8.39
CA PRO A 76 22.88 -3.24 8.05
C PRO A 76 22.80 -3.05 6.52
N GLY A 77 21.98 -2.12 6.07
CA GLY A 77 21.73 -1.86 4.64
C GLY A 77 20.65 -2.74 4.01
N ALA A 78 20.05 -3.71 4.73
CA ALA A 78 18.87 -4.44 4.25
C ALA A 78 17.64 -3.54 4.14
N ALA A 79 17.57 -2.44 4.88
CA ALA A 79 16.42 -1.54 4.95
C ALA A 79 15.11 -2.30 5.19
N LEU A 80 15.16 -3.29 6.08
CA LEU A 80 14.03 -4.17 6.36
C LEU A 80 12.92 -3.41 7.09
N SER A 81 11.71 -3.51 6.58
CA SER A 81 10.49 -2.93 7.17
C SER A 81 9.33 -3.89 7.03
N CYS A 82 8.32 -3.71 7.88
CA CYS A 82 7.06 -4.44 7.82
C CYS A 82 5.91 -3.47 8.08
N VAL A 83 4.86 -3.58 7.28
CA VAL A 83 3.58 -2.92 7.51
C VAL A 83 2.57 -3.99 7.90
N ILE A 84 1.86 -3.76 9.00
CA ILE A 84 0.82 -4.63 9.54
C ILE A 84 -0.54 -3.99 9.23
N GLY A 85 -1.37 -4.70 8.46
CA GLY A 85 -2.74 -4.32 8.17
C GLY A 85 -3.73 -5.26 8.86
N ILE A 86 -4.84 -4.71 9.33
CA ILE A 86 -5.89 -5.41 10.07
C ILE A 86 -7.19 -5.37 9.29
N GLY A 87 -7.79 -6.54 9.05
CA GLY A 87 -9.06 -6.68 8.37
C GLY A 87 -10.26 -6.27 9.22
N HIS A 88 -11.40 -6.01 8.56
CA HIS A 88 -12.61 -5.55 9.20
C HIS A 88 -13.08 -6.45 10.33
N ASP A 89 -13.12 -7.77 10.11
CA ASP A 89 -13.67 -8.73 11.08
C ASP A 89 -12.66 -9.08 12.18
N ALA A 90 -11.37 -8.91 11.91
CA ALA A 90 -10.30 -9.09 12.88
C ALA A 90 -10.21 -7.92 13.87
N TRP A 91 -10.60 -6.70 13.47
CA TRP A 91 -10.46 -5.51 14.31
C TRP A 91 -11.06 -5.65 15.72
N PRO A 92 -12.36 -6.00 15.89
CA PRO A 92 -12.94 -6.13 17.21
C PRO A 92 -12.39 -7.30 18.04
N ARG A 93 -11.75 -8.27 17.39
CA ARG A 93 -11.11 -9.40 18.06
C ARG A 93 -9.72 -9.04 18.60
N LEU A 94 -8.97 -8.25 17.84
CA LEU A 94 -7.62 -7.81 18.23
C LEU A 94 -7.64 -6.55 19.11
N PHE A 95 -8.62 -5.67 18.91
CA PHE A 95 -8.72 -4.38 19.59
C PHE A 95 -10.14 -4.16 20.14
N PRO A 96 -10.60 -4.98 21.12
CA PRO A 96 -11.98 -4.93 21.62
C PRO A 96 -12.35 -3.58 22.26
N ASP A 97 -11.37 -2.88 22.83
CA ASP A 97 -11.57 -1.60 23.52
C ASP A 97 -11.39 -0.37 22.61
N HIS A 98 -11.07 -0.59 21.33
CA HIS A 98 -10.84 0.49 20.39
C HIS A 98 -11.89 0.48 19.25
N PRO A 99 -12.48 1.64 18.92
CA PRO A 99 -13.43 1.72 17.82
C PRO A 99 -12.76 1.30 16.51
N ARG A 100 -13.55 0.72 15.60
CA ARG A 100 -13.07 0.41 14.25
C ARG A 100 -12.91 1.71 13.44
N PRO A 101 -11.90 1.80 12.55
CA PRO A 101 -11.78 2.91 11.61
C PRO A 101 -13.07 3.11 10.81
N LYS A 102 -13.51 4.36 10.65
CA LYS A 102 -14.84 4.68 10.08
C LYS A 102 -15.02 4.13 8.65
N GLY A 103 -13.99 4.18 7.82
CA GLY A 103 -14.02 3.68 6.44
C GLY A 103 -13.72 2.20 6.29
N LEU A 104 -13.36 1.47 7.38
CA LEU A 104 -13.01 0.06 7.27
C LEU A 104 -14.26 -0.82 7.17
N HIS A 105 -14.45 -1.45 6.03
CA HIS A 105 -15.51 -2.41 5.77
C HIS A 105 -14.98 -3.61 4.96
N PRO A 106 -15.69 -4.75 4.91
CA PRO A 106 -15.31 -5.87 4.06
C PRO A 106 -15.31 -5.45 2.59
N MET A 107 -14.25 -5.81 1.87
CA MET A 107 -14.19 -5.59 0.43
C MET A 107 -15.35 -6.29 -0.27
N LYS A 108 -15.94 -5.64 -1.26
CA LYS A 108 -16.96 -6.22 -2.14
C LYS A 108 -16.33 -6.60 -3.47
N ALA A 109 -16.84 -7.67 -4.10
CA ALA A 109 -16.42 -8.02 -5.44
C ALA A 109 -16.93 -6.99 -6.46
N PHE A 110 -16.05 -6.51 -7.33
CA PHE A 110 -16.40 -5.62 -8.45
C PHE A 110 -16.71 -6.49 -9.68
N LYS A 111 -17.99 -6.59 -10.01
CA LYS A 111 -18.48 -7.46 -11.10
C LYS A 111 -18.84 -6.61 -12.32
N GLY A 112 -17.92 -6.49 -13.25
CA GLY A 112 -18.19 -5.90 -14.56
C GLY A 112 -18.82 -6.89 -15.54
N ALA A 113 -19.13 -6.42 -16.71
CA ALA A 113 -19.75 -7.24 -17.77
C ALA A 113 -18.85 -8.39 -18.25
N LYS A 114 -17.53 -8.24 -18.18
CA LYS A 114 -16.54 -9.21 -18.68
C LYS A 114 -15.58 -9.70 -17.62
N HIS A 115 -15.13 -8.83 -16.72
CA HIS A 115 -14.12 -9.12 -15.71
C HIS A 115 -14.66 -8.91 -14.30
N THR A 116 -14.07 -9.61 -13.34
CA THR A 116 -14.46 -9.51 -11.93
C THR A 116 -13.21 -9.38 -11.08
N ALA A 117 -13.17 -8.40 -10.18
CA ALA A 117 -12.28 -8.42 -9.04
C ALA A 117 -12.95 -9.19 -7.91
N PRO A 118 -12.43 -10.34 -7.48
CA PRO A 118 -13.02 -11.10 -6.37
C PRO A 118 -12.79 -10.38 -5.05
N ALA A 119 -13.64 -10.65 -4.06
CA ALA A 119 -13.37 -10.41 -2.65
C ALA A 119 -12.94 -11.73 -2.02
N THR A 120 -11.79 -11.73 -1.34
CA THR A 120 -11.24 -12.90 -0.64
C THR A 120 -11.09 -12.62 0.85
N PRO A 121 -11.13 -13.64 1.71
CA PRO A 121 -10.93 -13.44 3.15
C PRO A 121 -9.53 -12.94 3.46
N GLY A 122 -9.37 -12.32 4.62
CA GLY A 122 -8.09 -11.89 5.17
C GLY A 122 -8.31 -11.03 6.42
N ASP A 123 -7.67 -11.44 7.50
CA ASP A 123 -7.73 -10.79 8.81
C ASP A 123 -6.46 -9.99 9.11
N LEU A 124 -5.31 -10.48 8.66
CA LEU A 124 -4.01 -9.86 8.83
C LEU A 124 -3.31 -9.73 7.48
N LEU A 125 -2.70 -8.58 7.24
CA LEU A 125 -1.76 -8.33 6.15
C LEU A 125 -0.39 -8.07 6.75
N LEU A 126 0.63 -8.78 6.26
CA LEU A 126 2.03 -8.46 6.51
C LEU A 126 2.68 -8.08 5.18
N HIS A 127 3.04 -6.80 5.03
CA HIS A 127 3.82 -6.32 3.88
C HIS A 127 5.26 -6.10 4.32
N ILE A 128 6.11 -7.09 4.10
CA ILE A 128 7.52 -7.12 4.49
C ILE A 128 8.36 -6.69 3.29
N ARG A 129 9.23 -5.68 3.44
CA ARG A 129 10.06 -5.12 2.37
C ARG A 129 11.51 -5.00 2.78
N ALA A 130 12.41 -5.22 1.82
CA ALA A 130 13.85 -5.05 2.03
C ALA A 130 14.58 -4.82 0.70
N THR A 131 15.89 -4.53 0.79
CA THR A 131 16.80 -4.60 -0.36
C THR A 131 17.23 -6.03 -0.69
N ARG A 132 16.88 -7.01 0.17
CA ARG A 132 17.31 -8.42 0.09
C ARG A 132 16.17 -9.35 0.43
N THR A 133 15.95 -10.36 -0.40
CA THR A 133 14.91 -11.38 -0.21
C THR A 133 15.09 -12.19 1.07
N ASP A 134 16.32 -12.55 1.43
CA ASP A 134 16.62 -13.33 2.64
C ASP A 134 16.27 -12.57 3.94
N ALA A 135 16.37 -11.24 3.94
CA ALA A 135 15.95 -10.42 5.06
C ALA A 135 14.42 -10.45 5.24
N CYS A 136 13.67 -10.35 4.13
CA CYS A 136 12.21 -10.51 4.16
C CYS A 136 11.81 -11.90 4.66
N PHE A 137 12.48 -12.94 4.17
CA PHE A 137 12.19 -14.33 4.51
C PHE A 137 12.45 -14.62 6.00
N GLU A 138 13.60 -14.14 6.52
CA GLU A 138 13.94 -14.28 7.94
C GLU A 138 12.90 -13.62 8.85
N LEU A 139 12.45 -12.40 8.52
CA LEU A 139 11.40 -11.74 9.30
C LEU A 139 10.07 -12.48 9.21
N ALA A 140 9.67 -12.92 8.01
CA ALA A 140 8.44 -13.68 7.81
C ALA A 140 8.41 -14.95 8.66
N MET A 141 9.52 -15.71 8.71
CA MET A 141 9.63 -16.89 9.57
C MET A 141 9.49 -16.54 11.05
N ARG A 142 10.16 -15.47 11.52
CA ARG A 142 10.11 -15.04 12.91
C ARG A 142 8.72 -14.60 13.35
N ILE A 143 7.97 -13.92 12.47
CA ILE A 143 6.58 -13.54 12.78
C ILE A 143 5.67 -14.78 12.74
N ARG A 144 5.90 -15.69 11.78
CA ARG A 144 5.05 -16.88 11.61
C ARG A 144 5.18 -17.89 12.75
N GLU A 145 6.37 -18.01 13.34
CA GLU A 145 6.64 -18.97 14.42
C GLU A 145 5.73 -18.74 15.65
N PRO A 146 5.66 -17.57 16.30
CA PRO A 146 4.78 -17.33 17.43
C PRO A 146 3.29 -17.33 17.07
N LEU A 147 2.92 -16.98 15.84
CA LEU A 147 1.53 -17.05 15.38
C LEU A 147 1.00 -18.50 15.35
N GLY A 148 1.85 -19.48 15.08
CA GLY A 148 1.50 -20.90 15.12
C GLY A 148 0.15 -21.21 14.46
N ASP A 149 -0.71 -21.94 15.18
CA ASP A 149 -2.05 -22.35 14.74
C ASP A 149 -3.12 -21.27 14.96
N ALA A 150 -2.76 -20.12 15.54
CA ALA A 150 -3.67 -18.98 15.71
C ALA A 150 -4.07 -18.34 14.37
N VAL A 151 -3.38 -18.67 13.28
CA VAL A 151 -3.65 -18.14 11.94
C VAL A 151 -3.59 -19.21 10.88
N VAL A 152 -4.41 -19.03 9.84
CA VAL A 152 -4.43 -19.86 8.63
C VAL A 152 -3.94 -19.02 7.45
N PRO A 153 -2.92 -19.47 6.69
CA PRO A 153 -2.47 -18.77 5.50
C PRO A 153 -3.57 -18.72 4.42
N VAL A 154 -3.81 -17.51 3.89
CA VAL A 154 -4.76 -17.29 2.78
C VAL A 154 -4.00 -17.10 1.48
N ASP A 155 -3.00 -16.23 1.46
CA ASP A 155 -2.11 -16.02 0.31
C ASP A 155 -0.71 -15.59 0.79
N GLU A 156 0.31 -16.03 0.06
CA GLU A 156 1.68 -15.60 0.25
C GLU A 156 2.33 -15.37 -1.12
N VAL A 157 2.88 -14.18 -1.33
CA VAL A 157 3.53 -13.81 -2.58
C VAL A 157 4.91 -13.21 -2.32
N HIS A 158 5.93 -13.76 -3.00
CA HIS A 158 7.29 -13.24 -2.99
C HIS A 158 7.49 -12.37 -4.23
N GLY A 159 7.47 -11.06 -4.02
CA GLY A 159 7.68 -10.06 -5.05
C GLY A 159 9.13 -9.64 -5.16
N PHE A 160 9.51 -9.18 -6.33
CA PHE A 160 10.86 -8.68 -6.60
C PHE A 160 10.81 -7.47 -7.55
N ARG A 161 11.76 -6.56 -7.41
CA ARG A 161 11.93 -5.48 -8.38
C ARG A 161 12.42 -6.06 -9.69
N TYR A 162 11.64 -5.89 -10.74
CA TYR A 162 11.96 -6.38 -12.07
C TYR A 162 12.56 -5.26 -12.93
N LEU A 163 13.74 -5.54 -13.52
CA LEU A 163 14.48 -4.58 -14.35
C LEU A 163 14.60 -3.19 -13.70
N ASP A 164 14.32 -2.15 -14.46
CA ASP A 164 14.30 -0.74 -14.06
C ASP A 164 12.92 -0.30 -13.47
N ALA A 165 12.40 -1.08 -12.54
CA ALA A 165 11.09 -0.89 -11.91
C ALA A 165 9.89 -1.11 -12.86
N ARG A 166 9.99 -2.09 -13.77
CA ARG A 166 8.89 -2.45 -14.66
C ARG A 166 8.02 -3.55 -14.06
N SER A 167 6.75 -3.51 -14.39
CA SER A 167 5.84 -4.63 -14.22
C SER A 167 6.17 -5.77 -15.21
N MET A 168 5.59 -6.97 -15.03
CA MET A 168 5.78 -8.09 -15.97
C MET A 168 5.30 -7.78 -17.38
N VAL A 169 4.35 -6.87 -17.55
CA VAL A 169 3.88 -6.43 -18.88
C VAL A 169 4.83 -5.45 -19.57
N GLY A 170 5.92 -5.05 -18.88
CA GLY A 170 7.07 -4.33 -19.46
C GLY A 170 6.97 -2.80 -19.39
N PHE A 171 5.97 -2.24 -18.71
CA PHE A 171 5.83 -0.81 -18.46
C PHE A 171 6.38 -0.45 -17.08
N VAL A 172 6.87 0.78 -16.91
CA VAL A 172 7.33 1.29 -15.60
C VAL A 172 6.14 1.30 -14.64
N ASP A 173 6.35 0.84 -13.40
CA ASP A 173 5.33 0.85 -12.35
C ASP A 173 5.67 1.93 -11.32
N GLY A 174 4.65 2.67 -10.90
CA GLY A 174 4.76 3.70 -9.88
C GLY A 174 5.19 5.09 -10.38
N THR A 175 5.17 5.36 -11.69
CA THR A 175 5.46 6.69 -12.25
C THR A 175 4.58 7.77 -11.66
N GLU A 176 3.28 7.49 -11.51
CA GLU A 176 2.27 8.41 -10.95
C GLU A 176 2.12 8.29 -9.42
N ASN A 177 3.08 7.69 -8.71
CA ASN A 177 3.01 7.69 -7.26
C ASN A 177 3.29 9.08 -6.70
N PRO A 178 2.47 9.58 -5.76
CA PRO A 178 2.74 10.83 -5.07
C PRO A 178 4.06 10.76 -4.31
N GLN A 179 4.74 11.89 -4.15
CA GLN A 179 6.06 12.00 -3.56
C GLN A 179 6.06 12.95 -2.36
N GLY A 180 6.98 12.73 -1.42
CA GLY A 180 7.19 13.65 -0.29
C GLY A 180 5.92 13.90 0.51
N GLN A 181 5.54 15.17 0.67
CA GLN A 181 4.36 15.57 1.43
C GLN A 181 3.05 15.11 0.78
N GLU A 182 2.97 15.12 -0.55
CA GLU A 182 1.80 14.62 -1.29
C GLU A 182 1.53 13.15 -1.01
N ALA A 183 2.59 12.32 -0.87
CA ALA A 183 2.44 10.93 -0.51
C ALA A 183 1.85 10.74 0.90
N VAL A 184 2.24 11.60 1.85
CA VAL A 184 1.67 11.61 3.21
C VAL A 184 0.19 11.98 3.17
N GLU A 185 -0.16 13.05 2.45
CA GLU A 185 -1.53 13.55 2.33
C GLU A 185 -2.46 12.56 1.60
N ALA A 186 -1.94 11.86 0.60
CA ALA A 186 -2.70 10.86 -0.15
C ALA A 186 -2.95 9.57 0.64
N THR A 187 -2.06 9.23 1.59
CA THR A 187 -2.08 7.89 2.21
C THR A 187 -2.51 7.88 3.68
N LEU A 188 -2.17 8.91 4.45
CA LEU A 188 -2.39 8.88 5.89
C LEU A 188 -3.70 9.57 6.28
N VAL A 189 -4.44 8.89 7.15
CA VAL A 189 -5.65 9.42 7.80
C VAL A 189 -5.26 10.59 8.70
N GLY A 190 -6.03 11.67 8.62
CA GLY A 190 -5.85 12.89 9.39
C GLY A 190 -7.03 13.18 10.31
N ASP A 191 -7.50 14.43 10.27
CA ASP A 191 -8.58 14.94 11.13
C ASP A 191 -9.96 14.34 10.81
N GLU A 192 -10.14 13.67 9.68
CA GLU A 192 -11.37 12.99 9.31
C GLU A 192 -11.70 11.80 10.22
N ASP A 193 -10.68 11.15 10.80
CA ASP A 193 -10.83 10.11 11.82
C ASP A 193 -9.71 10.23 12.88
N PRO A 194 -9.82 11.17 13.83
CA PRO A 194 -8.75 11.50 14.76
C PRO A 194 -8.30 10.33 15.65
N ALA A 195 -9.20 9.37 15.92
CA ALA A 195 -8.85 8.16 16.69
C ALA A 195 -7.90 7.23 15.92
N HIS A 196 -7.80 7.41 14.61
CA HIS A 196 -7.00 6.58 13.71
C HIS A 196 -6.02 7.41 12.88
N ALA A 197 -5.74 8.65 13.31
CA ALA A 197 -4.77 9.52 12.65
C ALA A 197 -3.41 8.84 12.49
N GLY A 198 -2.74 9.09 11.35
CA GLY A 198 -1.49 8.42 10.98
C GLY A 198 -1.64 6.97 10.51
N GLY A 199 -2.86 6.41 10.53
CA GLY A 199 -3.18 5.14 9.87
C GLY A 199 -3.39 5.29 8.37
N SER A 200 -3.61 4.17 7.67
CA SER A 200 -3.84 4.15 6.21
C SER A 200 -4.78 3.02 5.83
N TYR A 201 -5.65 3.24 4.86
CA TYR A 201 -6.39 2.16 4.24
C TYR A 201 -5.55 1.50 3.15
N VAL A 202 -5.76 0.20 2.94
CA VAL A 202 -5.04 -0.54 1.91
C VAL A 202 -5.92 -1.62 1.29
N ILE A 203 -5.85 -1.74 -0.03
CA ILE A 203 -6.37 -2.89 -0.76
C ILE A 203 -5.19 -3.66 -1.37
N VAL A 204 -5.24 -4.98 -1.25
CA VAL A 204 -4.31 -5.88 -1.92
C VAL A 204 -5.04 -6.78 -2.90
N GLN A 205 -4.42 -7.01 -4.06
CA GLN A 205 -4.93 -7.91 -5.09
C GLN A 205 -3.77 -8.63 -5.79
N LYS A 206 -3.95 -9.91 -6.03
CA LYS A 206 -3.01 -10.69 -6.85
C LYS A 206 -3.55 -10.77 -8.27
N TYR A 207 -2.76 -10.32 -9.22
CA TYR A 207 -3.05 -10.39 -10.65
C TYR A 207 -2.17 -11.42 -11.34
N ILE A 208 -2.77 -12.28 -12.15
CA ILE A 208 -2.08 -13.22 -13.05
C ILE A 208 -2.20 -12.70 -14.46
N HIS A 209 -1.06 -12.61 -15.17
CA HIS A 209 -0.97 -12.08 -16.53
C HIS A 209 -0.91 -13.20 -17.57
N ASP A 210 -1.71 -13.10 -18.62
CA ASP A 210 -1.57 -13.91 -19.82
C ASP A 210 -0.45 -13.31 -20.70
N MET A 211 0.79 -13.67 -20.38
CA MET A 211 1.96 -13.15 -21.11
C MET A 211 2.03 -13.65 -22.55
N THR A 212 1.36 -14.76 -22.87
CA THR A 212 1.29 -15.25 -24.26
C THR A 212 0.43 -14.33 -25.10
N ALA A 213 -0.78 -14.03 -24.66
CA ALA A 213 -1.66 -13.09 -25.33
C ALA A 213 -1.07 -11.66 -25.34
N TRP A 214 -0.50 -11.21 -24.21
CA TRP A 214 0.13 -9.90 -24.11
C TRP A 214 1.29 -9.71 -25.10
N ASN A 215 2.20 -10.66 -25.17
CA ASN A 215 3.37 -10.60 -26.04
C ASN A 215 3.03 -10.78 -27.53
N ALA A 216 1.85 -11.28 -27.86
CA ALA A 216 1.35 -11.34 -29.24
C ALA A 216 0.90 -9.97 -29.77
N LEU A 217 0.64 -9.00 -28.86
CA LEU A 217 0.30 -7.64 -29.27
C LEU A 217 1.51 -6.88 -29.81
N PRO A 218 1.36 -6.11 -30.89
CA PRO A 218 2.34 -5.09 -31.26
C PRO A 218 2.53 -4.08 -30.13
N VAL A 219 3.75 -3.54 -29.98
CA VAL A 219 4.07 -2.55 -28.92
C VAL A 219 3.07 -1.37 -28.94
N ALA A 220 2.75 -0.85 -30.13
CA ALA A 220 1.79 0.26 -30.25
C ALA A 220 0.38 -0.07 -29.70
N GLU A 221 -0.05 -1.35 -29.74
CA GLU A 221 -1.31 -1.76 -29.14
C GLU A 221 -1.17 -1.94 -27.61
N GLN A 222 -0.02 -2.44 -27.13
CA GLN A 222 0.27 -2.50 -25.69
C GLN A 222 0.26 -1.09 -25.08
N GLU A 223 0.87 -0.12 -25.75
CA GLU A 223 0.88 1.30 -25.35
C GLU A 223 -0.53 1.89 -25.26
N LYS A 224 -1.41 1.59 -26.22
CA LYS A 224 -2.82 2.00 -26.17
C LYS A 224 -3.61 1.35 -25.02
N VAL A 225 -3.27 0.11 -24.65
CA VAL A 225 -3.89 -0.57 -23.48
C VAL A 225 -3.50 0.15 -22.19
N ILE A 226 -2.24 0.56 -22.07
CA ILE A 226 -1.74 1.23 -20.86
C ILE A 226 -2.09 2.72 -20.88
N GLY A 227 -1.94 3.39 -22.01
CA GLY A 227 -2.09 4.86 -22.16
C GLY A 227 -0.76 5.60 -22.10
N ARG A 228 0.39 4.89 -22.27
CA ARG A 228 1.75 5.40 -22.10
C ARG A 228 2.70 4.71 -23.07
N THR A 229 3.78 5.36 -23.47
CA THR A 229 4.83 4.72 -24.26
C THR A 229 5.59 3.70 -23.43
N LYS A 230 5.99 2.58 -24.07
CA LYS A 230 6.57 1.45 -23.33
C LYS A 230 8.02 1.70 -22.92
N TYR A 231 8.79 2.34 -23.77
CA TYR A 231 10.23 2.50 -23.55
C TYR A 231 10.58 3.81 -22.86
N ASP A 232 9.94 4.89 -23.26
CA ASP A 232 10.26 6.25 -22.82
C ASP A 232 9.40 6.71 -21.63
N ASP A 233 8.41 5.90 -21.25
CA ASP A 233 7.51 6.16 -20.12
C ASP A 233 6.79 7.52 -20.21
N ILE A 234 6.37 7.90 -21.42
CA ILE A 234 5.68 9.16 -21.69
C ILE A 234 4.19 8.87 -21.82
N GLU A 235 3.35 9.56 -21.05
CA GLU A 235 1.91 9.46 -21.15
C GLU A 235 1.43 9.96 -22.53
N MET A 236 0.42 9.29 -23.09
CA MET A 236 -0.18 9.71 -24.36
C MET A 236 -1.01 10.96 -24.17
N ASP A 237 -0.97 11.84 -25.19
CA ASP A 237 -1.86 13.00 -25.25
C ASP A 237 -3.33 12.56 -25.19
N ASP A 238 -4.18 13.32 -24.51
CA ASP A 238 -5.59 13.00 -24.29
C ASP A 238 -6.39 12.82 -25.60
N GLU A 239 -5.97 13.51 -26.67
CA GLU A 239 -6.61 13.40 -28.01
C GLU A 239 -6.44 12.01 -28.64
N VAL A 240 -5.40 11.25 -28.26
CA VAL A 240 -5.06 9.93 -28.85
C VAL A 240 -5.11 8.80 -27.82
N LYS A 241 -5.10 9.11 -26.54
CA LYS A 241 -5.18 8.14 -25.45
C LYS A 241 -6.57 7.48 -25.43
N PRO A 242 -6.70 6.15 -25.54
CA PRO A 242 -8.00 5.50 -25.46
C PRO A 242 -8.67 5.74 -24.12
N THR A 243 -9.97 6.03 -24.11
CA THR A 243 -10.75 6.28 -22.89
C THR A 243 -10.85 5.08 -21.95
N ASN A 244 -10.50 3.88 -22.44
CA ASN A 244 -10.43 2.64 -21.68
C ASN A 244 -9.00 2.13 -21.52
N SER A 245 -8.01 2.98 -21.70
CA SER A 245 -6.65 2.69 -21.29
C SER A 245 -6.54 2.64 -19.77
N HIS A 246 -5.56 1.90 -19.28
CA HIS A 246 -5.35 1.74 -17.82
C HIS A 246 -5.21 3.09 -17.12
N ILE A 247 -4.42 4.00 -17.65
CA ILE A 247 -4.22 5.33 -17.06
C ILE A 247 -5.51 6.14 -17.07
N ALA A 248 -6.21 6.21 -18.20
CA ALA A 248 -7.42 7.04 -18.33
C ALA A 248 -8.55 6.66 -17.34
N LEU A 249 -8.62 5.39 -16.92
CA LEU A 249 -9.64 4.91 -15.98
C LEU A 249 -9.19 5.02 -14.52
N ASN A 250 -7.89 5.23 -14.26
CA ASN A 250 -7.36 5.32 -12.90
C ASN A 250 -7.12 6.77 -12.43
N VAL A 251 -7.35 7.76 -13.26
CA VAL A 251 -7.41 9.16 -12.83
C VAL A 251 -8.78 9.41 -12.18
N ILE A 252 -8.77 9.80 -10.91
CA ILE A 252 -9.97 10.08 -10.13
C ILE A 252 -9.87 11.52 -9.61
N GLU A 253 -10.96 12.25 -9.73
CA GLU A 253 -11.11 13.60 -9.23
C GLU A 253 -12.20 13.62 -8.14
N ASP A 254 -12.01 14.45 -7.13
CA ASP A 254 -13.04 14.75 -6.14
C ASP A 254 -14.13 15.69 -6.73
N GLU A 255 -15.11 16.07 -5.88
CA GLU A 255 -16.22 16.95 -6.29
C GLU A 255 -15.73 18.36 -6.68
N ASP A 256 -14.55 18.77 -6.21
CA ASP A 256 -13.93 20.08 -6.50
C ASP A 256 -13.00 20.01 -7.73
N GLY A 257 -12.81 18.84 -8.34
CA GLY A 257 -11.94 18.60 -9.49
C GLY A 257 -10.47 18.43 -9.15
N ASN A 258 -10.13 18.14 -7.88
CA ASN A 258 -8.76 17.81 -7.49
C ASN A 258 -8.50 16.33 -7.69
N GLU A 259 -7.36 15.99 -8.28
CA GLU A 259 -6.96 14.60 -8.48
C GLU A 259 -6.72 13.89 -7.13
N GLN A 260 -7.27 12.70 -7.00
CA GLN A 260 -7.13 11.83 -5.85
C GLN A 260 -6.08 10.75 -6.14
N ALA A 261 -5.01 10.73 -5.38
CA ALA A 261 -3.91 9.79 -5.57
C ALA A 261 -3.92 8.65 -4.55
N ILE A 262 -3.30 7.53 -4.93
CA ILE A 262 -2.95 6.43 -4.04
C ILE A 262 -1.45 6.16 -4.14
N LEU A 263 -0.85 5.63 -3.08
CA LEU A 263 0.54 5.17 -3.11
C LEU A 263 0.57 3.67 -3.39
N ARG A 264 1.11 3.28 -4.53
CA ARG A 264 1.28 1.88 -4.92
C ARG A 264 2.69 1.39 -4.56
N ALA A 265 2.76 0.22 -3.93
CA ALA A 265 4.00 -0.47 -3.65
C ALA A 265 4.01 -1.86 -4.31
N ASN A 266 3.50 -1.93 -5.54
CA ASN A 266 3.39 -3.14 -6.32
C ASN A 266 4.74 -3.79 -6.56
N LEU A 267 4.76 -5.12 -6.60
CA LEU A 267 5.91 -5.86 -7.12
C LEU A 267 5.45 -7.01 -8.02
N PRO A 268 6.20 -7.26 -9.10
CA PRO A 268 6.05 -8.46 -9.91
C PRO A 268 6.41 -9.70 -9.11
N PHE A 269 5.77 -10.81 -9.48
CA PHE A 269 6.14 -12.16 -9.06
C PHE A 269 6.01 -13.14 -10.22
N GLY A 270 6.58 -14.32 -10.10
CA GLY A 270 6.38 -15.34 -11.13
C GLY A 270 7.15 -16.62 -10.90
N ASN A 271 6.75 -17.62 -11.67
CA ASN A 271 7.41 -18.93 -11.74
C ASN A 271 7.54 -19.33 -13.22
N PRO A 272 8.71 -19.08 -13.86
CA PRO A 272 8.90 -19.34 -15.28
C PRO A 272 8.67 -20.80 -15.67
N SER A 273 8.98 -21.77 -14.77
CA SER A 273 8.76 -23.20 -15.06
C SER A 273 7.30 -23.58 -15.11
N ARG A 274 6.41 -22.77 -14.52
CA ARG A 274 4.95 -22.94 -14.53
C ARG A 274 4.25 -22.00 -15.49
N ASN A 275 5.00 -21.18 -16.21
CA ASN A 275 4.48 -20.10 -17.06
C ASN A 275 3.51 -19.19 -16.27
N GLU A 276 3.84 -18.91 -15.00
CA GLU A 276 3.07 -18.06 -14.12
C GLU A 276 3.79 -16.72 -13.95
N TYR A 277 3.10 -15.65 -14.27
CA TYR A 277 3.60 -14.28 -14.16
C TYR A 277 2.49 -13.39 -13.63
N GLY A 278 2.84 -12.46 -12.75
CA GLY A 278 1.83 -11.62 -12.15
C GLY A 278 2.39 -10.36 -11.51
N THR A 279 1.46 -9.55 -11.01
CA THR A 279 1.73 -8.40 -10.16
C THR A 279 0.92 -8.54 -8.88
N PHE A 280 1.58 -8.39 -7.73
CA PHE A 280 0.88 -8.18 -6.48
C PHE A 280 0.65 -6.68 -6.34
N PHE A 281 -0.61 -6.28 -6.51
CA PHE A 281 -1.06 -4.92 -6.30
C PHE A 281 -1.24 -4.68 -4.80
N ILE A 282 -0.68 -3.58 -4.32
CA ILE A 282 -0.93 -3.03 -3.00
C ILE A 282 -1.03 -1.51 -3.12
N GLY A 283 -2.22 -0.98 -2.84
CA GLY A 283 -2.53 0.45 -2.91
C GLY A 283 -2.90 0.98 -1.54
N TYR A 284 -2.16 1.99 -1.06
CA TYR A 284 -2.41 2.70 0.17
C TYR A 284 -3.11 4.03 -0.11
N ALA A 285 -4.12 4.36 0.67
CA ALA A 285 -4.84 5.62 0.58
C ALA A 285 -5.37 6.07 1.94
N ARG A 286 -5.63 7.36 2.08
CA ARG A 286 -6.28 7.92 3.27
C ARG A 286 -7.76 7.55 3.38
N SER A 287 -8.40 7.14 2.27
CA SER A 287 -9.77 6.61 2.22
C SER A 287 -9.83 5.36 1.34
N LEU A 288 -10.60 4.36 1.79
CA LEU A 288 -10.84 3.14 1.03
C LEU A 288 -11.63 3.43 -0.26
N GLU A 289 -12.52 4.43 -0.21
CA GLU A 289 -13.36 4.84 -1.32
C GLU A 289 -12.57 5.22 -2.57
N ILE A 290 -11.39 5.84 -2.41
CA ILE A 290 -10.52 6.23 -3.54
C ILE A 290 -10.10 4.98 -4.31
N ILE A 291 -9.61 3.95 -3.62
CA ILE A 291 -9.18 2.71 -4.27
C ILE A 291 -10.38 1.96 -4.87
N GLU A 292 -11.52 1.94 -4.18
CA GLU A 292 -12.75 1.31 -4.67
C GLU A 292 -13.31 2.01 -5.90
N GLN A 293 -13.17 3.34 -6.00
CA GLN A 293 -13.55 4.08 -7.21
C GLN A 293 -12.64 3.71 -8.39
N MET A 294 -11.31 3.59 -8.17
CA MET A 294 -10.39 3.09 -9.21
C MET A 294 -10.79 1.69 -9.67
N LEU A 295 -11.07 0.77 -8.76
CA LEU A 295 -11.52 -0.58 -9.10
C LEU A 295 -12.87 -0.59 -9.82
N THR A 296 -13.78 0.29 -9.44
CA THR A 296 -15.07 0.48 -10.14
C THR A 296 -14.82 0.91 -11.58
N ASN A 297 -13.98 1.91 -11.80
CA ASN A 297 -13.64 2.38 -13.14
C ASN A 297 -12.96 1.28 -13.97
N MET A 298 -12.04 0.51 -13.36
CA MET A 298 -11.35 -0.58 -14.06
C MET A 298 -12.29 -1.71 -14.46
N PHE A 299 -13.07 -2.24 -13.52
CA PHE A 299 -13.83 -3.48 -13.72
C PHE A 299 -15.22 -3.26 -14.31
N ILE A 300 -15.92 -2.21 -13.91
CA ILE A 300 -17.26 -1.87 -14.37
C ILE A 300 -17.18 -0.94 -15.57
N GLY A 301 -16.26 0.02 -15.54
CA GLY A 301 -16.02 0.97 -16.60
C GLY A 301 -16.61 2.35 -16.37
N ARG A 302 -16.02 3.35 -17.03
CA ARG A 302 -16.48 4.75 -17.05
C ARG A 302 -16.57 5.25 -18.51
N PRO A 303 -17.79 5.36 -19.10
CA PRO A 303 -19.08 4.89 -18.58
C PRO A 303 -19.16 3.36 -18.44
N GLU A 304 -20.20 2.85 -17.81
CA GLU A 304 -20.40 1.40 -17.62
C GLU A 304 -20.21 0.63 -18.94
N GLY A 305 -19.41 -0.44 -18.89
CA GLY A 305 -19.01 -1.23 -20.06
C GLY A 305 -17.71 -0.77 -20.74
N ASN A 306 -17.23 0.46 -20.47
CA ASN A 306 -15.92 0.95 -20.93
C ASN A 306 -14.85 0.58 -19.90
N TYR A 307 -14.64 -0.74 -19.68
CA TYR A 307 -13.72 -1.30 -18.70
C TYR A 307 -12.25 -1.18 -19.14
N ASP A 308 -11.33 -1.32 -18.20
CA ASP A 308 -9.88 -1.28 -18.43
C ASP A 308 -9.42 -2.45 -19.31
N ARG A 309 -8.88 -2.14 -20.49
CA ARG A 309 -8.38 -3.12 -21.46
C ARG A 309 -7.23 -3.97 -20.94
N LEU A 310 -6.49 -3.52 -19.92
CA LEU A 310 -5.46 -4.33 -19.29
C LEU A 310 -6.03 -5.62 -18.70
N LEU A 311 -7.29 -5.61 -18.27
CA LEU A 311 -7.98 -6.78 -17.71
C LEU A 311 -8.19 -7.91 -18.74
N ASP A 312 -8.08 -7.62 -20.04
CA ASP A 312 -8.10 -8.65 -21.09
C ASP A 312 -6.86 -9.57 -21.02
N TYR A 313 -5.79 -9.08 -20.38
CA TYR A 313 -4.49 -9.77 -20.24
C TYR A 313 -4.07 -9.99 -18.79
N SER A 314 -4.84 -9.47 -17.84
CA SER A 314 -4.50 -9.46 -16.42
C SER A 314 -5.73 -9.76 -15.56
N ARG A 315 -5.72 -10.88 -14.87
CA ARG A 315 -6.87 -11.37 -14.11
C ARG A 315 -6.62 -11.26 -12.61
N ALA A 316 -7.45 -10.52 -11.89
CA ALA A 316 -7.46 -10.52 -10.44
C ALA A 316 -7.92 -11.89 -9.90
N VAL A 317 -7.17 -12.47 -8.97
CA VAL A 317 -7.47 -13.78 -8.34
C VAL A 317 -7.73 -13.67 -6.85
N THR A 318 -7.30 -12.59 -6.22
CA THR A 318 -7.62 -12.23 -4.82
C THR A 318 -8.03 -10.77 -4.74
N GLY A 319 -8.61 -10.37 -3.61
CA GLY A 319 -8.90 -8.98 -3.29
C GLY A 319 -9.35 -8.85 -1.84
N THR A 320 -8.61 -8.06 -1.02
CA THR A 320 -8.90 -7.88 0.39
C THR A 320 -8.56 -6.45 0.81
N ALA A 321 -9.40 -5.88 1.69
CA ALA A 321 -9.20 -4.56 2.26
C ALA A 321 -8.76 -4.67 3.72
N PHE A 322 -7.80 -3.80 4.11
CA PHE A 322 -7.31 -3.70 5.47
C PHE A 322 -7.16 -2.24 5.88
N PHE A 323 -7.05 -2.03 7.18
CA PHE A 323 -6.56 -0.79 7.76
C PHE A 323 -5.19 -1.03 8.39
N VAL A 324 -4.27 -0.13 8.14
CA VAL A 324 -2.92 -0.08 8.72
C VAL A 324 -2.96 0.93 9.85
N PRO A 325 -3.00 0.52 11.13
CA PRO A 325 -2.97 1.45 12.25
C PRO A 325 -1.64 2.21 12.29
N SER A 326 -1.59 3.35 12.97
CA SER A 326 -0.30 4.01 13.25
C SER A 326 0.60 3.13 14.12
N ALA A 327 1.91 3.32 14.07
CA ALA A 327 2.85 2.59 14.91
C ALA A 327 2.60 2.88 16.40
N SER A 328 2.27 4.14 16.72
CA SER A 328 1.91 4.55 18.08
C SER A 328 0.65 3.87 18.59
N PHE A 329 -0.38 3.69 17.73
CA PHE A 329 -1.58 2.92 18.07
C PHE A 329 -1.24 1.46 18.37
N LEU A 330 -0.41 0.82 17.53
CA LEU A 330 -0.01 -0.57 17.75
C LEU A 330 0.80 -0.74 19.05
N GLU A 331 1.68 0.21 19.35
CA GLU A 331 2.45 0.21 20.60
C GLU A 331 1.54 0.33 21.84
N GLU A 332 0.53 1.20 21.77
CA GLU A 332 -0.47 1.35 22.85
C GLU A 332 -1.36 0.10 22.99
N ALA A 333 -1.91 -0.38 21.87
CA ALA A 333 -2.92 -1.43 21.88
C ALA A 333 -2.36 -2.86 22.03
N LEU A 334 -1.09 -3.09 21.67
CA LEU A 334 -0.40 -4.39 21.74
C LEU A 334 0.74 -4.40 22.76
N GLY A 335 1.21 -3.23 23.23
CA GLY A 335 2.18 -3.12 24.29
C GLY A 335 1.53 -3.54 25.60
N GLY A 336 1.86 -4.74 26.08
CA GLY A 336 1.49 -5.15 27.42
C GLY A 336 2.21 -4.29 28.49
N ASP A 337 1.55 -4.11 29.65
CA ASP A 337 2.08 -3.46 30.86
C ASP A 337 3.45 -3.99 31.31
#